data_325e0db9ad40c56d60bac7e76d6cb983
#
_entry.id   325e0db9ad40c56d60bac7e76d6cb983
#
_cell.length_a   1.000
_cell.length_b   1.000
_cell.length_c   1.000
_cell.angle_alpha   90.00
_cell.angle_beta   90.00
_cell.angle_gamma   90.00
#
_symmetry.space_group_name_H-M   'P 1'
#
loop_
_entity.id
_entity.type
_entity.pdbx_description
1 polymer ?
#
loop_
_entity_poly.entity_id
_entity_poly.type
_entity_poly.pdbx_seq_one_letter_code
_entity_poly.pdbx_strand_id
1 'polypeptide(L)'
;FKRGRVESGCELMMYDEKRTGGAGMVEKEEFYLNSTNGVNKLHVILWHPLEEIRAIVQISHGMCEYVDRYDRLATFLAQHGMMVIGNDHLGHGEAAKGEEELGYFPKAKGSETVVDDLYKVTKSIRARYPRIPYFLLGHSMGSFMARRYLMTYGSQLDGAILMGTGSQPPALLSAAKTTANSLSVVRGEHHRSQLMMKMAFGSYNKQYPSVRTEYDWLSRNDANVDTYLEDPYCGFMFTLNGYKVLFDVLSFIQEPAHIGKLPKEVPLLFVAGSDDPV
;
A
#
# COMPACT_ATOMS: atom_id res chain seq x y z
N PHE A 1 -9.30 33.13 1.96
CA PHE A 1 -10.27 32.53 1.01
C PHE A 1 -11.42 31.92 1.80
N LYS A 2 -12.70 32.24 1.44
CA LYS A 2 -13.90 31.84 2.17
C LYS A 2 -14.12 30.34 2.10
N ARG A 3 -14.29 29.71 3.27
CA ARG A 3 -14.71 28.31 3.42
C ARG A 3 -16.11 28.14 2.81
N GLY A 4 -16.19 27.46 1.68
CA GLY A 4 -17.44 26.94 1.12
C GLY A 4 -17.80 25.64 1.82
N ARG A 5 -18.80 25.65 2.68
CA ARG A 5 -19.46 24.46 3.22
C ARG A 5 -20.18 23.79 2.06
N VAL A 6 -19.74 22.62 1.65
CA VAL A 6 -20.48 21.74 0.74
C VAL A 6 -21.22 20.72 1.61
N GLU A 7 -22.48 20.98 1.85
CA GLU A 7 -23.43 19.99 2.37
C GLU A 7 -23.84 19.07 1.22
N SER A 8 -23.30 17.86 1.19
CA SER A 8 -23.91 16.72 0.53
C SER A 8 -23.34 15.42 1.09
N GLY A 9 -24.08 14.76 1.95
CA GLY A 9 -24.29 13.31 2.13
C GLY A 9 -23.12 12.34 2.22
N CYS A 10 -21.88 12.75 2.47
CA CYS A 10 -20.79 11.87 2.82
C CYS A 10 -19.97 12.57 3.91
N GLU A 11 -20.35 12.35 5.17
CA GLU A 11 -19.56 12.84 6.31
C GLU A 11 -18.21 12.10 6.29
N LEU A 12 -17.20 12.77 5.72
CA LEU A 12 -15.81 12.48 5.99
C LEU A 12 -15.56 12.94 7.43
N MET A 13 -15.76 12.07 8.41
CA MET A 13 -15.27 12.34 9.75
C MET A 13 -13.74 12.21 9.71
N MET A 14 -13.07 13.35 9.50
CA MET A 14 -11.63 13.50 9.72
C MET A 14 -11.41 13.65 11.22
N TYR A 15 -10.55 12.83 11.80
CA TYR A 15 -10.18 12.87 13.20
C TYR A 15 -8.73 13.27 13.31
N ASP A 16 -8.41 14.16 14.27
CA ASP A 16 -7.04 14.55 14.62
C ASP A 16 -6.17 14.99 13.40
N GLU A 17 -6.52 16.13 12.81
CA GLU A 17 -5.77 16.75 11.72
C GLU A 17 -4.49 17.40 12.28
N LYS A 18 -3.32 16.97 11.78
CA LYS A 18 -2.03 17.65 12.01
C LYS A 18 -1.55 18.25 10.70
N ARG A 19 -1.05 19.48 10.72
CA ARG A 19 -0.42 20.13 9.57
C ARG A 19 0.98 20.58 9.93
N THR A 20 1.92 20.23 9.07
CA THR A 20 3.32 20.66 9.15
C THR A 20 3.74 21.28 7.82
N GLY A 21 4.59 22.28 7.88
CA GLY A 21 5.05 23.03 6.72
C GLY A 21 5.16 24.52 7.04
N GLY A 22 6.03 25.24 6.35
CA GLY A 22 6.21 26.67 6.46
C GLY A 22 6.21 27.34 5.09
N ALA A 23 6.35 28.65 5.02
CA ALA A 23 6.42 29.37 3.77
C ALA A 23 7.52 28.82 2.84
N GLY A 24 7.13 28.35 1.64
CA GLY A 24 8.03 27.76 0.65
C GLY A 24 8.34 26.27 0.84
N MET A 25 7.74 25.59 1.84
CA MET A 25 7.83 24.16 2.03
C MET A 25 6.51 23.47 1.64
N VAL A 26 6.61 22.21 1.17
CA VAL A 26 5.44 21.36 0.92
C VAL A 26 4.67 21.19 2.25
N GLU A 27 3.38 21.50 2.23
CA GLU A 27 2.51 21.29 3.39
C GLU A 27 2.12 19.81 3.47
N LYS A 28 2.36 19.20 4.62
CA LYS A 28 1.98 17.82 4.93
C LYS A 28 0.82 17.84 5.92
N GLU A 29 -0.26 17.17 5.56
CA GLU A 29 -1.48 17.02 6.37
C GLU A 29 -1.67 15.55 6.71
N GLU A 30 -1.82 15.24 8.00
CA GLU A 30 -2.07 13.90 8.51
C GLU A 30 -3.44 13.85 9.17
N PHE A 31 -4.21 12.81 8.89
CA PHE A 31 -5.55 12.62 9.44
C PHE A 31 -5.99 11.16 9.42
N TYR A 32 -7.08 10.85 10.11
CA TYR A 32 -7.62 9.49 10.14
C TYR A 32 -8.98 9.42 9.43
N LEU A 33 -9.17 8.32 8.67
CA LEU A 33 -10.45 7.93 8.08
C LEU A 33 -10.91 6.61 8.68
N ASN A 34 -12.22 6.42 8.85
CA ASN A 34 -12.74 5.10 9.19
C ASN A 34 -12.49 4.12 8.02
N SER A 35 -11.94 2.95 8.32
CA SER A 35 -11.87 1.84 7.35
C SER A 35 -13.27 1.40 6.93
N THR A 36 -13.37 0.83 5.74
CA THR A 36 -14.60 0.22 5.20
C THR A 36 -15.08 -0.97 6.01
N ASN A 37 -14.22 -1.55 6.88
CA ASN A 37 -14.62 -2.59 7.82
C ASN A 37 -15.45 -2.10 9.01
N GLY A 38 -15.57 -0.78 9.21
CA GLY A 38 -16.36 -0.15 10.27
C GLY A 38 -15.76 -0.23 11.68
N VAL A 39 -14.55 -0.79 11.84
CA VAL A 39 -13.89 -1.03 13.15
C VAL A 39 -12.55 -0.31 13.27
N ASN A 40 -11.75 -0.33 12.22
CA ASN A 40 -10.42 0.24 12.21
C ASN A 40 -10.42 1.66 11.61
N LYS A 41 -9.37 2.40 11.91
CA LYS A 41 -9.06 3.67 11.26
C LYS A 41 -7.87 3.49 10.32
N LEU A 42 -7.86 4.24 9.23
CA LEU A 42 -6.74 4.41 8.32
C LEU A 42 -6.01 5.68 8.73
N HIS A 43 -4.73 5.62 8.94
CA HIS A 43 -3.87 6.78 9.00
C HIS A 43 -3.61 7.24 7.56
N VAL A 44 -3.84 8.49 7.25
CA VAL A 44 -3.73 9.07 5.90
C VAL A 44 -2.81 10.27 5.93
N ILE A 45 -1.92 10.35 4.95
CA ILE A 45 -1.04 11.49 4.76
C ILE A 45 -1.31 12.11 3.39
N LEU A 46 -1.36 13.43 3.35
CA LEU A 46 -1.56 14.24 2.16
C LEU A 46 -0.44 15.28 2.06
N TRP A 47 0.27 15.27 0.94
CA TRP A 47 1.28 16.29 0.58
C TRP A 47 0.69 17.24 -0.43
N HIS A 48 0.55 18.50 -0.02
CA HIS A 48 -0.02 19.55 -0.86
C HIS A 48 1.06 20.17 -1.76
N PRO A 49 0.78 20.36 -3.06
CA PRO A 49 1.71 21.07 -3.92
C PRO A 49 1.80 22.54 -3.52
N LEU A 50 2.95 23.15 -3.80
CA LEU A 50 3.19 24.60 -3.56
C LEU A 50 2.40 25.49 -4.50
N GLU A 51 1.99 24.95 -5.64
CA GLU A 51 1.31 25.66 -6.73
C GLU A 51 -0.03 24.96 -7.07
N GLU A 52 -0.60 25.30 -8.22
CA GLU A 52 -1.82 24.69 -8.73
C GLU A 52 -1.67 23.16 -8.88
N ILE A 53 -2.70 22.43 -8.46
CA ILE A 53 -2.74 20.96 -8.55
C ILE A 53 -2.93 20.53 -9.99
N ARG A 54 -1.88 19.95 -10.59
CA ARG A 54 -1.88 19.44 -11.96
C ARG A 54 -2.28 17.97 -12.07
N ALA A 55 -1.99 17.19 -11.03
CA ALA A 55 -2.32 15.77 -10.94
C ALA A 55 -2.41 15.35 -9.47
N ILE A 56 -3.04 14.21 -9.22
CA ILE A 56 -3.09 13.55 -7.92
C ILE A 56 -2.47 12.18 -8.06
N VAL A 57 -1.56 11.83 -7.14
CA VAL A 57 -0.93 10.52 -7.05
C VAL A 57 -1.30 9.88 -5.71
N GLN A 58 -2.04 8.80 -5.75
CA GLN A 58 -2.31 8.00 -4.56
C GLN A 58 -1.27 6.88 -4.45
N ILE A 59 -0.71 6.68 -3.25
CA ILE A 59 0.29 5.66 -2.97
C ILE A 59 -0.35 4.48 -2.23
N SER A 60 -0.12 3.27 -2.72
CA SER A 60 -0.35 2.00 -2.06
C SER A 60 1.00 1.38 -1.74
N HIS A 61 1.41 1.42 -0.48
CA HIS A 61 2.73 1.00 -0.01
C HIS A 61 2.91 -0.52 0.00
N GLY A 62 4.15 -0.98 0.15
CA GLY A 62 4.53 -2.39 0.16
C GLY A 62 4.28 -3.11 1.49
N MET A 63 4.72 -4.37 1.53
CA MET A 63 4.66 -5.21 2.73
C MET A 63 5.68 -4.74 3.76
N CYS A 64 5.31 -4.76 5.04
CA CYS A 64 6.19 -4.42 6.17
C CYS A 64 6.85 -3.04 6.06
N GLU A 65 6.09 -2.08 5.57
CA GLU A 65 6.42 -0.66 5.49
C GLU A 65 5.15 0.18 5.65
N TYR A 66 5.21 1.48 5.51
CA TYR A 66 4.07 2.39 5.69
C TYR A 66 4.19 3.63 4.81
N VAL A 67 3.13 4.43 4.75
CA VAL A 67 3.01 5.49 3.76
C VAL A 67 4.05 6.60 3.91
N ASP A 68 4.46 6.95 5.15
CA ASP A 68 5.42 8.05 5.38
C ASP A 68 6.83 7.74 4.87
N ARG A 69 7.18 6.48 4.61
CA ARG A 69 8.43 6.13 3.92
C ARG A 69 8.55 6.71 2.52
N TYR A 70 7.44 7.12 1.95
CA TYR A 70 7.38 7.76 0.62
C TYR A 70 7.50 9.29 0.70
N ASP A 71 7.75 9.87 1.88
CA ASP A 71 7.81 11.32 2.09
C ASP A 71 8.75 12.04 1.12
N ARG A 72 9.93 11.48 0.87
CA ARG A 72 10.89 12.04 -0.11
C ARG A 72 10.34 12.08 -1.53
N LEU A 73 9.69 11.00 -1.98
CA LEU A 73 9.06 10.93 -3.29
C LEU A 73 7.84 11.86 -3.35
N ALA A 74 7.01 11.82 -2.32
CA ALA A 74 5.79 12.63 -2.23
C ALA A 74 6.11 14.12 -2.23
N THR A 75 7.13 14.54 -1.45
CA THR A 75 7.62 15.91 -1.43
C THR A 75 8.15 16.35 -2.80
N PHE A 76 8.94 15.50 -3.48
CA PHE A 76 9.42 15.78 -4.83
C PHE A 76 8.25 15.97 -5.82
N LEU A 77 7.26 15.10 -5.80
CA LEU A 77 6.09 15.20 -6.66
C LEU A 77 5.26 16.45 -6.35
N ALA A 78 5.09 16.77 -5.06
CA ALA A 78 4.37 17.97 -4.63
C ALA A 78 5.06 19.26 -5.07
N GLN A 79 6.39 19.33 -5.02
CA GLN A 79 7.18 20.43 -5.58
C GLN A 79 6.98 20.60 -7.09
N HIS A 80 6.51 19.57 -7.79
CA HIS A 80 6.22 19.57 -9.23
C HIS A 80 4.72 19.67 -9.55
N GLY A 81 3.91 20.18 -8.63
CA GLY A 81 2.49 20.43 -8.84
C GLY A 81 1.60 19.18 -8.75
N MET A 82 2.07 18.08 -8.15
CA MET A 82 1.28 16.89 -7.94
C MET A 82 0.88 16.79 -6.47
N MET A 83 -0.42 16.74 -6.18
CA MET A 83 -0.89 16.38 -4.85
C MET A 83 -0.62 14.89 -4.63
N VAL A 84 0.00 14.52 -3.53
CA VAL A 84 0.23 13.12 -3.20
C VAL A 84 -0.59 12.75 -1.98
N ILE A 85 -1.23 11.58 -1.99
CA ILE A 85 -1.96 11.04 -0.86
C ILE A 85 -1.65 9.56 -0.71
N GLY A 86 -1.64 9.07 0.51
CA GLY A 86 -1.56 7.65 0.79
C GLY A 86 -2.10 7.34 2.17
N ASN A 87 -2.42 6.09 2.39
CA ASN A 87 -2.82 5.62 3.70
C ASN A 87 -1.98 4.42 4.12
N ASP A 88 -1.77 4.27 5.41
CA ASP A 88 -1.28 3.01 5.95
C ASP A 88 -2.36 1.94 5.74
N HIS A 89 -1.97 0.80 5.14
CA HIS A 89 -2.86 -0.36 5.06
C HIS A 89 -3.14 -0.91 6.45
N LEU A 90 -4.29 -1.52 6.63
CA LEU A 90 -4.58 -2.20 7.90
C LEU A 90 -3.43 -3.14 8.28
N GLY A 91 -3.07 -3.15 9.56
CA GLY A 91 -1.92 -3.90 10.05
C GLY A 91 -0.55 -3.33 9.69
N HIS A 92 -0.48 -2.06 9.28
CA HIS A 92 0.75 -1.35 8.96
C HIS A 92 0.75 0.06 9.57
N GLY A 93 1.95 0.58 9.83
CA GLY A 93 2.13 1.94 10.32
C GLY A 93 1.19 2.29 11.47
N GLU A 94 0.64 3.49 11.45
CA GLU A 94 -0.30 3.99 12.46
C GLU A 94 -1.75 3.48 12.27
N ALA A 95 -2.05 2.70 11.22
CA ALA A 95 -3.32 1.97 11.11
C ALA A 95 -3.36 0.71 11.98
N ALA A 96 -2.22 0.21 12.47
CA ALA A 96 -2.13 -0.83 13.49
C ALA A 96 -2.29 -0.19 14.88
N LYS A 97 -3.11 -0.82 15.75
CA LYS A 97 -3.33 -0.31 17.12
C LYS A 97 -2.21 -0.62 18.10
N GLY A 98 -1.24 -1.41 17.66
CA GLY A 98 -0.09 -1.81 18.46
C GLY A 98 0.75 -2.83 17.70
N GLU A 99 1.90 -3.17 18.26
CA GLU A 99 2.89 -4.04 17.64
C GLU A 99 2.35 -5.44 17.32
N GLU A 100 1.38 -5.92 18.12
CA GLU A 100 0.70 -7.20 17.93
C GLU A 100 -0.21 -7.22 16.68
N GLU A 101 -0.71 -6.06 16.24
CA GLU A 101 -1.52 -5.95 15.02
C GLU A 101 -0.68 -5.76 13.75
N LEU A 102 0.62 -5.47 13.84
CA LEU A 102 1.46 -5.36 12.66
C LEU A 102 1.43 -6.66 11.84
N GLY A 103 1.16 -6.54 10.55
CA GLY A 103 1.02 -7.67 9.63
C GLY A 103 -0.25 -8.52 9.81
N TYR A 104 -1.24 -8.01 10.56
CA TYR A 104 -2.54 -8.63 10.71
C TYR A 104 -3.62 -7.84 9.97
N PHE A 105 -4.39 -8.49 9.14
CA PHE A 105 -5.55 -7.91 8.46
C PHE A 105 -6.86 -8.46 9.06
N PRO A 106 -7.97 -7.71 9.00
CA PRO A 106 -9.25 -8.19 9.48
C PRO A 106 -9.63 -9.55 8.86
N LYS A 107 -10.16 -10.48 9.66
CA LYS A 107 -10.50 -11.83 9.20
C LYS A 107 -11.50 -11.86 8.05
N ALA A 108 -12.55 -11.06 8.15
CA ALA A 108 -13.59 -11.03 7.13
C ALA A 108 -13.17 -10.11 5.98
N LYS A 109 -12.96 -10.70 4.79
CA LYS A 109 -12.69 -9.96 3.55
C LYS A 109 -11.41 -9.13 3.56
N GLY A 110 -10.37 -9.53 4.30
CA GLY A 110 -9.15 -8.74 4.48
C GLY A 110 -8.58 -8.13 3.20
N SER A 111 -8.44 -8.90 2.13
CA SER A 111 -7.94 -8.41 0.85
C SER A 111 -8.92 -7.49 0.10
N GLU A 112 -10.23 -7.69 0.25
CA GLU A 112 -11.26 -6.78 -0.30
C GLU A 112 -11.24 -5.48 0.49
N THR A 113 -11.24 -5.55 1.82
CA THR A 113 -11.22 -4.39 2.70
C THR A 113 -10.06 -3.43 2.38
N VAL A 114 -8.85 -3.94 2.17
CA VAL A 114 -7.69 -3.09 1.83
C VAL A 114 -7.90 -2.35 0.52
N VAL A 115 -8.47 -3.01 -0.49
CA VAL A 115 -8.76 -2.39 -1.78
C VAL A 115 -9.93 -1.41 -1.71
N ASP A 116 -10.95 -1.73 -0.93
CA ASP A 116 -12.10 -0.84 -0.68
C ASP A 116 -11.67 0.41 0.11
N ASP A 117 -10.71 0.26 1.02
CA ASP A 117 -10.10 1.37 1.75
C ASP A 117 -9.31 2.30 0.82
N LEU A 118 -8.50 1.74 -0.10
CA LEU A 118 -7.88 2.54 -1.15
C LEU A 118 -8.91 3.30 -1.99
N TYR A 119 -10.01 2.64 -2.36
CA TYR A 119 -11.09 3.28 -3.11
C TYR A 119 -11.79 4.37 -2.30
N LYS A 120 -11.97 4.16 -1.00
CA LYS A 120 -12.52 5.19 -0.10
C LYS A 120 -11.67 6.45 -0.08
N VAL A 121 -10.34 6.31 -0.02
CA VAL A 121 -9.40 7.44 -0.13
C VAL A 121 -9.55 8.12 -1.49
N THR A 122 -9.51 7.38 -2.60
CA THR A 122 -9.74 7.92 -3.96
C THR A 122 -11.03 8.72 -4.02
N LYS A 123 -12.13 8.14 -3.55
CA LYS A 123 -13.46 8.75 -3.58
C LYS A 123 -13.52 10.05 -2.80
N SER A 124 -12.84 10.11 -1.64
CA SER A 124 -12.80 11.30 -0.80
C SER A 124 -12.09 12.47 -1.49
N ILE A 125 -11.01 12.18 -2.17
CA ILE A 125 -10.22 13.20 -2.90
C ILE A 125 -10.90 13.60 -4.20
N ARG A 126 -11.42 12.65 -4.96
CA ARG A 126 -12.20 12.92 -6.18
C ARG A 126 -13.43 13.81 -5.92
N ALA A 127 -14.05 13.69 -4.76
CA ALA A 127 -15.16 14.58 -4.37
C ALA A 127 -14.73 16.05 -4.22
N ARG A 128 -13.47 16.29 -3.80
CA ARG A 128 -12.89 17.64 -3.66
C ARG A 128 -12.30 18.16 -4.97
N TYR A 129 -11.72 17.26 -5.78
CA TYR A 129 -10.97 17.58 -7.01
C TYR A 129 -11.44 16.73 -8.20
N PRO A 130 -12.72 16.89 -8.66
CA PRO A 130 -13.34 15.97 -9.61
C PRO A 130 -12.74 16.00 -11.02
N ARG A 131 -12.01 17.06 -11.36
CA ARG A 131 -11.44 17.27 -12.71
C ARG A 131 -9.94 17.11 -12.79
N ILE A 132 -9.28 16.86 -11.67
CA ILE A 132 -7.82 16.68 -11.65
C ILE A 132 -7.49 15.23 -12.01
N PRO A 133 -6.57 14.98 -12.94
CA PRO A 133 -6.11 13.62 -13.27
C PRO A 133 -5.63 12.87 -12.02
N TYR A 134 -6.02 11.60 -11.89
CA TYR A 134 -5.79 10.79 -10.70
C TYR A 134 -5.06 9.49 -11.03
N PHE A 135 -3.91 9.29 -10.42
CA PHE A 135 -3.04 8.15 -10.64
C PHE A 135 -2.89 7.33 -9.36
N LEU A 136 -2.78 6.00 -9.52
CA LEU A 136 -2.49 5.09 -8.41
C LEU A 136 -1.08 4.50 -8.62
N LEU A 137 -0.18 4.75 -7.65
CA LEU A 137 1.12 4.12 -7.56
C LEU A 137 1.06 3.00 -6.53
N GLY A 138 1.30 1.77 -6.96
CA GLY A 138 1.44 0.61 -6.07
C GLY A 138 2.86 0.06 -6.12
N HIS A 139 3.46 -0.14 -4.94
CA HIS A 139 4.79 -0.72 -4.79
C HIS A 139 4.73 -2.09 -4.13
N SER A 140 5.40 -3.10 -4.70
CA SER A 140 5.48 -4.46 -4.15
C SER A 140 4.09 -5.02 -3.81
N MET A 141 3.79 -5.39 -2.56
CA MET A 141 2.44 -5.78 -2.13
C MET A 141 1.38 -4.73 -2.54
N GLY A 142 1.68 -3.45 -2.41
CA GLY A 142 0.80 -2.37 -2.86
C GLY A 142 0.52 -2.40 -4.36
N SER A 143 1.43 -2.94 -5.17
CA SER A 143 1.19 -3.15 -6.60
C SER A 143 0.17 -4.27 -6.86
N PHE A 144 0.14 -5.29 -6.01
CA PHE A 144 -0.89 -6.34 -6.09
C PHE A 144 -2.26 -5.79 -5.71
N MET A 145 -2.32 -4.94 -4.66
CA MET A 145 -3.54 -4.22 -4.28
C MET A 145 -4.00 -3.28 -5.39
N ALA A 146 -3.07 -2.55 -6.03
CA ALA A 146 -3.36 -1.67 -7.16
C ALA A 146 -3.89 -2.43 -8.39
N ARG A 147 -3.35 -3.63 -8.68
CA ARG A 147 -3.88 -4.50 -9.76
C ARG A 147 -5.30 -4.96 -9.44
N ARG A 148 -5.59 -5.38 -8.20
CA ARG A 148 -6.95 -5.71 -7.78
C ARG A 148 -7.87 -4.48 -7.83
N TYR A 149 -7.39 -3.32 -7.42
CA TYR A 149 -8.10 -2.05 -7.53
C TYR A 149 -8.49 -1.75 -8.98
N LEU A 150 -7.55 -1.88 -9.91
CA LEU A 150 -7.79 -1.69 -11.35
C LEU A 150 -8.90 -2.61 -11.89
N MET A 151 -8.93 -3.87 -11.45
CA MET A 151 -9.95 -4.86 -11.85
C MET A 151 -11.33 -4.58 -11.24
N THR A 152 -11.39 -3.78 -10.17
CA THR A 152 -12.64 -3.51 -9.43
C THR A 152 -13.12 -2.07 -9.61
N TYR A 153 -12.23 -1.11 -9.53
CA TYR A 153 -12.47 0.33 -9.50
C TYR A 153 -11.65 1.11 -10.54
N GLY A 154 -11.08 0.44 -11.53
CA GLY A 154 -10.10 1.03 -12.45
C GLY A 154 -10.61 2.23 -13.24
N SER A 155 -11.93 2.32 -13.50
CA SER A 155 -12.55 3.49 -14.14
C SER A 155 -12.43 4.80 -13.33
N GLN A 156 -11.98 4.72 -12.09
CA GLN A 156 -11.72 5.88 -11.24
C GLN A 156 -10.32 6.48 -11.43
N LEU A 157 -9.49 5.86 -12.27
CA LEU A 157 -8.09 6.25 -12.48
C LEU A 157 -7.87 6.75 -13.91
N ASP A 158 -7.01 7.73 -14.03
CA ASP A 158 -6.49 8.22 -15.30
C ASP A 158 -5.16 7.52 -15.69
N GLY A 159 -4.59 6.72 -14.79
CA GLY A 159 -3.43 5.86 -15.01
C GLY A 159 -2.99 5.16 -13.73
N ALA A 160 -2.14 4.13 -13.87
CA ALA A 160 -1.53 3.47 -12.72
C ALA A 160 -0.05 3.14 -12.96
N ILE A 161 0.72 3.17 -11.86
CA ILE A 161 2.13 2.83 -11.82
C ILE A 161 2.27 1.59 -10.93
N LEU A 162 2.79 0.51 -11.52
CA LEU A 162 3.00 -0.78 -10.86
C LEU A 162 4.50 -1.00 -10.70
N MET A 163 5.03 -0.80 -9.49
CA MET A 163 6.45 -0.85 -9.21
C MET A 163 6.80 -2.10 -8.39
N GLY A 164 7.81 -2.86 -8.81
CA GLY A 164 8.22 -4.10 -8.15
C GLY A 164 7.06 -5.10 -8.08
N THR A 165 6.30 -5.26 -9.19
CA THR A 165 5.16 -6.18 -9.25
C THR A 165 5.58 -7.53 -9.79
N GLY A 166 4.94 -8.58 -9.31
CA GLY A 166 5.27 -9.95 -9.71
C GLY A 166 4.04 -10.84 -9.89
N SER A 167 4.32 -12.11 -10.14
CA SER A 167 3.34 -13.19 -10.18
C SER A 167 3.97 -14.47 -9.64
N GLN A 168 3.14 -15.41 -9.20
CA GLN A 168 3.60 -16.68 -8.66
C GLN A 168 2.88 -17.85 -9.35
N PRO A 169 3.56 -18.96 -9.60
CA PRO A 169 2.91 -20.15 -10.14
C PRO A 169 1.70 -20.58 -9.29
N PRO A 170 0.54 -20.90 -9.90
CA PRO A 170 -0.66 -21.26 -9.15
C PRO A 170 -0.46 -22.43 -8.17
N ALA A 171 0.36 -23.41 -8.53
CA ALA A 171 0.68 -24.54 -7.66
C ALA A 171 1.44 -24.09 -6.40
N LEU A 172 2.38 -23.14 -6.54
CA LEU A 172 3.12 -22.58 -5.42
C LEU A 172 2.20 -21.77 -4.48
N LEU A 173 1.33 -20.94 -5.04
CA LEU A 173 0.34 -20.19 -4.27
C LEU A 173 -0.60 -21.14 -3.51
N SER A 174 -1.08 -22.20 -4.16
CA SER A 174 -1.95 -23.20 -3.52
C SER A 174 -1.25 -23.90 -2.36
N ALA A 175 0.01 -24.30 -2.55
CA ALA A 175 0.81 -24.92 -1.49
C ALA A 175 1.06 -23.94 -0.32
N ALA A 176 1.41 -22.69 -0.61
CA ALA A 176 1.63 -21.66 0.39
C ALA A 176 0.34 -21.35 1.19
N LYS A 177 -0.81 -21.24 0.53
CA LYS A 177 -2.13 -21.07 1.18
C LYS A 177 -2.48 -22.25 2.07
N THR A 178 -2.26 -23.47 1.59
CA THR A 178 -2.51 -24.70 2.39
C THR A 178 -1.63 -24.72 3.63
N THR A 179 -0.33 -24.39 3.49
CA THR A 179 0.61 -24.32 4.61
C THR A 179 0.18 -23.26 5.63
N ALA A 180 -0.15 -22.04 5.17
CA ALA A 180 -0.60 -20.95 6.04
C ALA A 180 -1.89 -21.33 6.77
N ASN A 181 -2.86 -21.96 6.09
CA ASN A 181 -4.11 -22.42 6.69
C ASN A 181 -3.87 -23.50 7.75
N SER A 182 -3.07 -24.52 7.46
CA SER A 182 -2.77 -25.59 8.39
C SER A 182 -2.06 -25.07 9.64
N LEU A 183 -1.10 -24.17 9.47
CA LEU A 183 -0.41 -23.54 10.59
C LEU A 183 -1.37 -22.67 11.41
N SER A 184 -2.29 -21.93 10.77
CA SER A 184 -3.22 -21.05 11.49
C SER A 184 -4.24 -21.82 12.34
N VAL A 185 -4.61 -23.04 11.93
CA VAL A 185 -5.46 -23.92 12.74
C VAL A 185 -4.76 -24.34 14.04
N VAL A 186 -3.44 -24.60 13.97
CA VAL A 186 -2.66 -25.11 15.13
C VAL A 186 -2.13 -23.98 16.01
N ARG A 187 -1.67 -22.87 15.40
CA ARG A 187 -0.93 -21.80 16.06
C ARG A 187 -1.73 -20.50 16.22
N GLY A 188 -2.88 -20.40 15.56
CA GLY A 188 -3.69 -19.19 15.53
C GLY A 188 -3.30 -18.21 14.41
N GLU A 189 -4.20 -17.30 14.09
CA GLU A 189 -4.07 -16.34 12.97
C GLU A 189 -2.97 -15.29 13.18
N HIS A 190 -2.69 -14.90 14.42
CA HIS A 190 -1.65 -13.94 14.79
C HIS A 190 -0.23 -14.51 14.84
N HIS A 191 -0.09 -15.86 14.71
CA HIS A 191 1.22 -16.47 14.76
C HIS A 191 2.12 -15.98 13.62
N ARG A 192 3.34 -15.58 13.96
CA ARG A 192 4.39 -15.12 13.03
C ARG A 192 5.31 -16.31 12.72
N SER A 193 5.31 -16.75 11.44
CA SER A 193 5.96 -18.00 11.05
C SER A 193 7.26 -17.75 10.28
N GLN A 194 8.39 -18.14 10.85
CA GLN A 194 9.69 -18.15 10.17
C GLN A 194 9.69 -18.99 8.88
N LEU A 195 8.91 -20.08 8.85
CA LEU A 195 8.76 -20.90 7.64
C LEU A 195 8.14 -20.09 6.51
N MET A 196 7.04 -19.37 6.80
CA MET A 196 6.37 -18.53 5.80
C MET A 196 7.27 -17.39 5.31
N MET A 197 7.99 -16.76 6.23
CA MET A 197 8.97 -15.72 5.88
C MET A 197 10.06 -16.25 4.93
N LYS A 198 10.65 -17.41 5.26
CA LYS A 198 11.66 -18.05 4.39
C LYS A 198 11.10 -18.47 3.04
N MET A 199 9.87 -18.93 2.98
CA MET A 199 9.20 -19.27 1.70
C MET A 199 8.96 -18.02 0.84
N ALA A 200 8.60 -16.89 1.45
CA ALA A 200 8.31 -15.66 0.73
C ALA A 200 9.57 -14.90 0.28
N PHE A 201 10.59 -14.80 1.14
CA PHE A 201 11.74 -13.90 0.94
C PHE A 201 13.11 -14.57 0.97
N GLY A 202 13.19 -15.83 1.40
CA GLY A 202 14.46 -16.52 1.67
C GLY A 202 15.40 -16.72 0.45
N SER A 203 14.94 -16.39 -0.76
CA SER A 203 15.74 -16.42 -1.98
C SER A 203 16.22 -15.04 -2.44
N TYR A 204 15.68 -13.94 -1.91
CA TYR A 204 15.86 -12.61 -2.49
C TYR A 204 17.30 -12.12 -2.44
N ASN A 205 18.03 -12.41 -1.38
CA ASN A 205 19.45 -12.07 -1.27
C ASN A 205 20.41 -13.00 -2.05
N LYS A 206 19.93 -14.14 -2.59
CA LYS A 206 20.82 -15.16 -3.19
C LYS A 206 21.57 -14.68 -4.43
N GLN A 207 21.06 -13.69 -5.14
CA GLN A 207 21.67 -13.16 -6.34
C GLN A 207 22.75 -12.09 -6.08
N TYR A 208 22.90 -11.64 -4.82
CA TYR A 208 23.87 -10.61 -4.49
C TYR A 208 25.16 -11.23 -3.94
N PRO A 209 26.35 -10.75 -4.40
CA PRO A 209 27.64 -11.37 -4.06
C PRO A 209 28.06 -11.13 -2.60
N SER A 210 27.60 -10.06 -1.99
CA SER A 210 27.86 -9.74 -0.59
C SER A 210 26.58 -9.27 0.07
N VAL A 211 26.23 -9.93 1.17
CA VAL A 211 25.01 -9.65 1.92
C VAL A 211 25.42 -9.28 3.34
N ARG A 212 25.01 -8.10 3.76
CA ARG A 212 25.26 -7.51 5.09
C ARG A 212 24.13 -7.85 6.05
N THR A 213 22.88 -7.81 5.53
CA THR A 213 21.64 -7.99 6.27
C THR A 213 20.65 -8.87 5.51
N GLU A 214 19.58 -9.31 6.16
CA GLU A 214 18.48 -10.04 5.50
C GLU A 214 17.71 -9.19 4.48
N TYR A 215 17.88 -7.86 4.48
CA TYR A 215 17.13 -6.89 3.68
C TYR A 215 17.95 -6.14 2.63
N ASP A 216 19.20 -6.55 2.36
CA ASP A 216 20.06 -5.87 1.37
C ASP A 216 19.50 -5.90 -0.06
N TRP A 217 18.57 -6.81 -0.34
CA TRP A 217 17.84 -6.85 -1.59
C TRP A 217 16.91 -5.64 -1.81
N LEU A 218 16.59 -4.87 -0.77
CA LEU A 218 15.72 -3.69 -0.85
C LEU A 218 16.39 -2.51 -1.57
N SER A 219 17.68 -2.32 -1.40
CA SER A 219 18.38 -1.16 -1.94
C SER A 219 19.88 -1.41 -2.07
N ARG A 220 20.48 -0.82 -3.12
CA ARG A 220 21.95 -0.73 -3.24
C ARG A 220 22.57 0.31 -2.32
N ASN A 221 21.76 1.16 -1.70
CA ASN A 221 22.22 2.15 -0.74
C ASN A 221 22.05 1.59 0.68
N ASP A 222 23.16 1.29 1.34
CA ASP A 222 23.20 0.73 2.69
C ASP A 222 22.44 1.59 3.70
N ALA A 223 22.54 2.93 3.60
CA ALA A 223 21.81 3.82 4.50
C ALA A 223 20.28 3.67 4.39
N ASN A 224 19.75 3.34 3.21
CA ASN A 224 18.30 3.08 3.06
C ASN A 224 17.92 1.75 3.74
N VAL A 225 18.80 0.74 3.66
CA VAL A 225 18.58 -0.55 4.33
C VAL A 225 18.67 -0.37 5.85
N ASP A 226 19.66 0.38 6.33
CA ASP A 226 19.85 0.64 7.76
C ASP A 226 18.65 1.40 8.33
N THR A 227 18.18 2.47 7.66
CA THR A 227 16.96 3.19 8.04
C THR A 227 15.73 2.28 8.10
N TYR A 228 15.61 1.33 7.15
CA TYR A 228 14.51 0.36 7.16
C TYR A 228 14.58 -0.57 8.37
N LEU A 229 15.77 -1.01 8.75
CA LEU A 229 15.99 -1.92 9.88
C LEU A 229 15.81 -1.25 11.25
N GLU A 230 16.10 0.05 11.33
CA GLU A 230 15.94 0.84 12.57
C GLU A 230 14.50 1.29 12.82
N ASP A 231 13.64 1.25 11.79
CA ASP A 231 12.27 1.73 11.89
C ASP A 231 11.34 0.65 12.47
N PRO A 232 10.67 0.90 13.61
CA PRO A 232 9.79 -0.08 14.26
C PRO A 232 8.56 -0.45 13.42
N TYR A 233 8.17 0.36 12.46
CA TYR A 233 7.07 0.08 11.52
C TYR A 233 7.53 -0.63 10.26
N CYS A 234 8.82 -1.01 10.18
CA CYS A 234 9.40 -1.72 9.03
C CYS A 234 9.95 -3.10 9.44
N GLY A 235 10.12 -3.97 8.46
CA GLY A 235 10.79 -5.26 8.65
C GLY A 235 10.11 -6.24 9.61
N PHE A 236 8.92 -5.95 10.11
CA PHE A 236 8.20 -6.87 10.98
C PHE A 236 7.73 -8.12 10.22
N MET A 237 7.62 -9.23 10.93
CA MET A 237 7.17 -10.47 10.34
C MET A 237 5.63 -10.48 10.23
N PHE A 238 5.10 -10.81 9.05
CA PHE A 238 3.67 -10.99 8.85
C PHE A 238 3.12 -12.12 9.71
N THR A 239 1.87 -11.94 10.14
CA THR A 239 1.07 -13.00 10.76
C THR A 239 0.65 -14.03 9.69
N LEU A 240 0.20 -15.21 10.12
CA LEU A 240 -0.38 -16.20 9.19
C LEU A 240 -1.59 -15.63 8.45
N ASN A 241 -2.41 -14.82 9.13
CA ASN A 241 -3.50 -14.10 8.49
C ASN A 241 -3.00 -13.15 7.40
N GLY A 242 -1.95 -12.38 7.65
CA GLY A 242 -1.36 -11.47 6.66
C GLY A 242 -0.89 -12.20 5.39
N TYR A 243 -0.19 -13.34 5.54
CA TYR A 243 0.20 -14.17 4.40
C TYR A 243 -1.02 -14.71 3.63
N LYS A 244 -2.08 -15.12 4.32
CA LYS A 244 -3.30 -15.60 3.65
C LYS A 244 -3.93 -14.51 2.79
N VAL A 245 -4.01 -13.28 3.32
CA VAL A 245 -4.52 -12.11 2.57
C VAL A 245 -3.64 -11.83 1.36
N LEU A 246 -2.31 -11.84 1.50
CA LEU A 246 -1.37 -11.64 0.41
C LEU A 246 -1.57 -12.68 -0.71
N PHE A 247 -1.66 -13.97 -0.34
CA PHE A 247 -1.86 -15.04 -1.32
C PHE A 247 -3.25 -15.00 -1.96
N ASP A 248 -4.26 -14.52 -1.25
CA ASP A 248 -5.60 -14.32 -1.83
C ASP A 248 -5.60 -13.21 -2.88
N VAL A 249 -4.92 -12.09 -2.63
CA VAL A 249 -4.74 -11.03 -3.63
C VAL A 249 -3.98 -11.56 -4.84
N LEU A 250 -2.83 -12.22 -4.64
CA LEU A 250 -2.04 -12.79 -5.73
C LEU A 250 -2.86 -13.77 -6.59
N SER A 251 -3.64 -14.65 -5.94
CA SER A 251 -4.52 -15.56 -6.66
C SER A 251 -5.58 -14.83 -7.48
N PHE A 252 -6.20 -13.80 -6.89
CA PHE A 252 -7.25 -13.01 -7.54
C PHE A 252 -6.73 -12.28 -8.79
N ILE A 253 -5.58 -11.61 -8.68
CA ILE A 253 -5.03 -10.78 -9.77
C ILE A 253 -4.42 -11.59 -10.92
N GLN A 254 -4.22 -12.89 -10.74
CA GLN A 254 -3.70 -13.78 -11.76
C GLN A 254 -4.80 -14.58 -12.49
N GLU A 255 -6.03 -14.52 -12.00
CA GLU A 255 -7.14 -15.24 -12.61
C GLU A 255 -7.57 -14.58 -13.93
N PRO A 256 -7.62 -15.33 -15.06
CA PRO A 256 -7.96 -14.77 -16.37
C PRO A 256 -9.28 -14.02 -16.41
N ALA A 257 -10.28 -14.50 -15.65
CA ALA A 257 -11.60 -13.86 -15.55
C ALA A 257 -11.53 -12.47 -14.89
N HIS A 258 -10.58 -12.25 -13.99
CA HIS A 258 -10.36 -10.95 -13.35
C HIS A 258 -9.49 -10.03 -14.22
N ILE A 259 -8.45 -10.58 -14.86
CA ILE A 259 -7.62 -9.84 -15.83
C ILE A 259 -8.47 -9.25 -16.95
N GLY A 260 -9.48 -9.98 -17.41
CA GLY A 260 -10.43 -9.51 -18.41
C GLY A 260 -11.26 -8.29 -18.00
N LYS A 261 -11.29 -7.93 -16.71
CA LYS A 261 -11.99 -6.74 -16.19
C LYS A 261 -11.13 -5.47 -16.16
N LEU A 262 -9.84 -5.57 -16.51
CA LEU A 262 -8.97 -4.39 -16.56
C LEU A 262 -9.52 -3.38 -17.58
N PRO A 263 -9.66 -2.09 -17.20
CA PRO A 263 -10.08 -1.05 -18.14
C PRO A 263 -9.00 -0.86 -19.21
N LYS A 264 -9.39 -0.92 -20.47
CA LYS A 264 -8.45 -0.84 -21.61
C LYS A 264 -7.91 0.57 -21.83
N GLU A 265 -8.64 1.56 -21.37
CA GLU A 265 -8.35 2.98 -21.56
C GLU A 265 -7.37 3.54 -20.50
N VAL A 266 -7.16 2.81 -19.40
CA VAL A 266 -6.27 3.26 -18.32
C VAL A 266 -4.83 2.85 -18.63
N PRO A 267 -3.91 3.81 -18.90
CA PRO A 267 -2.53 3.50 -19.15
C PRO A 267 -1.84 2.94 -17.91
N LEU A 268 -0.99 1.94 -18.12
CA LEU A 268 -0.20 1.30 -17.08
C LEU A 268 1.29 1.53 -17.32
N LEU A 269 1.99 2.00 -16.29
CA LEU A 269 3.45 2.06 -16.26
C LEU A 269 3.97 0.96 -15.33
N PHE A 270 4.83 0.09 -15.84
CA PHE A 270 5.55 -0.90 -15.06
C PHE A 270 6.97 -0.41 -14.78
N VAL A 271 7.38 -0.46 -13.52
CA VAL A 271 8.72 -0.05 -13.06
C VAL A 271 9.32 -1.17 -12.22
N ALA A 272 10.54 -1.57 -12.56
CA ALA A 272 11.30 -2.54 -11.77
C ALA A 272 12.79 -2.22 -11.86
N GLY A 273 13.55 -2.57 -10.83
CA GLY A 273 15.00 -2.57 -10.89
C GLY A 273 15.50 -3.70 -11.79
N SER A 274 16.65 -3.53 -12.45
CA SER A 274 17.25 -4.59 -13.27
C SER A 274 17.62 -5.84 -12.45
N ASP A 275 17.83 -5.67 -11.16
CA ASP A 275 18.23 -6.71 -10.22
C ASP A 275 17.15 -6.94 -9.14
N ASP A 276 15.91 -6.52 -9.37
CA ASP A 276 14.81 -6.74 -8.46
C ASP A 276 14.46 -8.23 -8.37
N PRO A 277 14.46 -8.85 -7.17
CA PRO A 277 14.18 -10.28 -7.02
C PRO A 277 12.69 -10.64 -7.03
N VAL A 278 11.79 -9.65 -7.12
CA VAL A 278 10.32 -9.82 -7.09
C VAL A 278 9.75 -10.26 -8.45
#